data_c9e494d9544b9d95b4fa02629524a6fa
#
_entry.id   c9e494d9544b9d95b4fa02629524a6fa
#
_cell.length_a   1.000
_cell.length_b   1.000
_cell.length_c   1.000
_cell.angle_alpha   90.00
_cell.angle_beta   90.00
_cell.angle_gamma   90.00
#
_symmetry.space_group_name_H-M   'P 1'
#
loop_
_entity.id
_entity.type
_entity.pdbx_description
1 polymer ?
#
loop_
_entity_poly.entity_id
_entity_poly.type
_entity_poly.pdbx_seq_one_letter_code
_entity_poly.pdbx_strand_id
1 'polypeptide(L)'
;KALIASITNGYPIGAAMFLEYGNESIHFKSRVVEGVPSADKVIPDELILDGQQRLTSVYSSLFSENAVRTRTDKGQEIERFYYIDMVKAVNSTVDRVDSIISVPKDRKITSDFGRKVELDLSSASQEYAQNVFPLNIILDPSKYSKWQMDYMQYHQYDSNAAKLYMDFLS
;
A
#
# COMPACT_ATOMS: atom_id res chain seq x y z
N LYS A 1 7.19 -3.77 -3.84
CA LYS A 1 7.22 -2.60 -4.72
C LYS A 1 6.77 -2.93 -6.14
N ALA A 2 7.38 -3.89 -6.82
CA ALA A 2 7.08 -4.22 -8.22
C ALA A 2 5.59 -4.48 -8.48
N LEU A 3 4.91 -5.25 -7.61
CA LEU A 3 3.48 -5.50 -7.72
C LEU A 3 2.65 -4.19 -7.66
N ILE A 4 2.99 -3.29 -6.73
CA ILE A 4 2.31 -1.99 -6.59
C ILE A 4 2.55 -1.15 -7.86
N ALA A 5 3.80 -1.08 -8.35
CA ALA A 5 4.13 -0.36 -9.57
C ALA A 5 3.36 -0.92 -10.80
N SER A 6 3.23 -2.24 -10.91
CA SER A 6 2.43 -2.84 -11.98
C SER A 6 0.96 -2.44 -11.91
N ILE A 7 0.38 -2.42 -10.71
CA ILE A 7 -1.01 -1.98 -10.50
C ILE A 7 -1.19 -0.52 -10.92
N THR A 8 -0.32 0.36 -10.45
CA THR A 8 -0.42 1.80 -10.74
C THR A 8 -0.15 2.15 -12.21
N ASN A 9 0.54 1.28 -12.94
CA ASN A 9 0.73 1.42 -14.39
C ASN A 9 -0.38 0.72 -15.21
N GLY A 10 -1.38 0.11 -14.55
CA GLY A 10 -2.41 -0.65 -15.26
C GLY A 10 -1.90 -1.94 -15.92
N TYR A 11 -0.73 -2.44 -15.51
CA TYR A 11 -0.19 -3.68 -16.06
C TYR A 11 -0.90 -4.91 -15.48
N PRO A 12 -1.08 -5.96 -16.27
CA PRO A 12 -1.66 -7.20 -15.78
C PRO A 12 -0.77 -7.82 -14.71
N ILE A 13 -1.33 -8.10 -13.55
CA ILE A 13 -0.64 -8.74 -12.40
C ILE A 13 -0.88 -10.25 -12.34
N GLY A 14 -1.44 -10.83 -13.40
CA GLY A 14 -1.82 -12.24 -13.50
C GLY A 14 -3.31 -12.46 -13.19
N ALA A 15 -3.75 -13.71 -13.31
CA ALA A 15 -5.11 -14.11 -13.01
C ALA A 15 -5.26 -14.57 -11.55
N ALA A 16 -6.44 -14.40 -10.97
CA ALA A 16 -6.86 -15.05 -9.75
C ALA A 16 -7.93 -16.10 -10.10
N MET A 17 -7.88 -17.25 -9.44
CA MET A 17 -8.86 -18.32 -9.64
C MET A 17 -9.73 -18.44 -8.39
N PHE A 18 -11.04 -18.40 -8.59
CA PHE A 18 -12.02 -18.53 -7.53
C PHE A 18 -12.86 -19.78 -7.75
N LEU A 19 -13.34 -20.34 -6.66
CA LEU A 19 -14.28 -21.47 -6.62
C LEU A 19 -15.43 -21.08 -5.71
N GLU A 20 -16.66 -21.24 -6.19
CA GLU A 20 -17.85 -21.08 -5.35
C GLU A 20 -17.85 -22.12 -4.22
N TYR A 21 -18.12 -21.65 -3.00
CA TYR A 21 -18.19 -22.50 -1.81
C TYR A 21 -19.61 -23.05 -1.66
N GLY A 22 -19.72 -24.28 -1.14
CA GLY A 22 -21.02 -24.89 -0.87
C GLY A 22 -21.38 -26.07 -1.75
N ASN A 23 -20.43 -26.58 -2.56
CA ASN A 23 -20.64 -27.85 -3.28
C ASN A 23 -20.68 -29.03 -2.29
N GLU A 24 -21.74 -29.81 -2.31
CA GLU A 24 -21.95 -30.95 -1.40
C GLU A 24 -20.90 -32.06 -1.56
N SER A 25 -20.25 -32.14 -2.72
CA SER A 25 -19.30 -33.21 -3.05
C SER A 25 -17.85 -32.86 -2.74
N ILE A 26 -17.52 -31.56 -2.55
CA ILE A 26 -16.16 -31.11 -2.36
C ILE A 26 -16.09 -30.20 -1.14
N HIS A 27 -15.37 -30.64 -0.11
CA HIS A 27 -15.18 -29.88 1.11
C HIS A 27 -13.73 -29.37 1.21
N PHE A 28 -13.56 -28.06 1.06
CA PHE A 28 -12.30 -27.41 1.34
C PHE A 28 -12.31 -26.80 2.75
N LYS A 29 -11.22 -26.94 3.48
CA LYS A 29 -11.01 -26.19 4.71
C LYS A 29 -10.60 -24.77 4.35
N SER A 30 -11.53 -23.83 4.41
CA SER A 30 -11.27 -22.41 4.19
C SER A 30 -10.41 -21.81 5.29
N ARG A 31 -9.62 -20.82 4.93
CA ARG A 31 -8.94 -19.91 5.86
C ARG A 31 -9.08 -18.48 5.36
N VAL A 32 -9.15 -17.54 6.26
CA VAL A 32 -9.20 -16.10 5.93
C VAL A 32 -7.88 -15.68 5.29
N VAL A 33 -7.94 -14.73 4.37
CA VAL A 33 -6.75 -14.11 3.78
C VAL A 33 -5.91 -13.48 4.89
N GLU A 34 -4.59 -13.68 4.84
CA GLU A 34 -3.69 -13.19 5.88
C GLU A 34 -3.78 -11.65 6.01
N GLY A 35 -3.86 -11.18 7.25
CA GLY A 35 -3.97 -9.75 7.58
C GLY A 35 -5.40 -9.20 7.62
N VAL A 36 -6.40 -9.96 7.14
CA VAL A 36 -7.81 -9.57 7.30
C VAL A 36 -8.24 -9.86 8.74
N PRO A 37 -8.87 -8.90 9.45
CA PRO A 37 -9.49 -9.18 10.72
C PRO A 37 -10.52 -10.30 10.56
N SER A 38 -10.30 -11.46 11.20
CA SER A 38 -11.27 -12.55 11.13
C SER A 38 -12.34 -12.34 12.20
N ALA A 39 -13.58 -12.24 11.79
CA ALA A 39 -14.69 -12.59 12.67
C ALA A 39 -14.75 -14.12 12.78
N ASP A 40 -14.92 -14.64 13.99
CA ASP A 40 -15.10 -16.08 14.20
C ASP A 40 -16.22 -16.62 13.29
N LYS A 41 -15.90 -17.63 12.49
CA LYS A 41 -16.84 -18.37 11.62
C LYS A 41 -17.46 -17.57 10.45
N VAL A 42 -16.63 -16.96 9.62
CA VAL A 42 -17.09 -16.53 8.30
C VAL A 42 -17.25 -17.76 7.40
N ILE A 43 -18.46 -18.00 6.90
CA ILE A 43 -18.70 -18.94 5.81
C ILE A 43 -18.40 -18.17 4.53
N PRO A 44 -17.39 -18.56 3.73
CA PRO A 44 -17.07 -17.84 2.50
C PRO A 44 -18.09 -18.17 1.41
N ASP A 45 -18.41 -17.22 0.56
CA ASP A 45 -19.15 -17.45 -0.68
C ASP A 45 -18.23 -18.03 -1.76
N GLU A 46 -16.97 -17.61 -1.75
CA GLU A 46 -15.94 -18.03 -2.72
C GLU A 46 -14.62 -18.37 -2.03
N LEU A 47 -13.90 -19.31 -2.60
CA LEU A 47 -12.56 -19.69 -2.21
C LEU A 47 -11.54 -19.23 -3.26
N ILE A 48 -10.44 -18.65 -2.84
CA ILE A 48 -9.32 -18.31 -3.70
C ILE A 48 -8.45 -19.56 -3.89
N LEU A 49 -8.45 -20.14 -5.09
CA LEU A 49 -7.64 -21.31 -5.43
C LEU A 49 -6.24 -20.92 -5.87
N ASP A 50 -6.11 -19.84 -6.64
CA ASP A 50 -4.82 -19.29 -7.06
C ASP A 50 -4.80 -17.77 -6.94
N GLY A 51 -3.61 -17.19 -6.80
CA GLY A 51 -3.44 -15.76 -6.62
C GLY A 51 -3.51 -15.27 -5.18
N GLN A 52 -3.61 -16.15 -4.18
CA GLN A 52 -3.71 -15.78 -2.75
C GLN A 52 -2.60 -14.84 -2.31
N GLN A 53 -1.34 -15.13 -2.65
CA GLN A 53 -0.20 -14.29 -2.23
C GLN A 53 -0.27 -12.88 -2.82
N ARG A 54 -0.72 -12.75 -4.08
CA ARG A 54 -0.89 -11.45 -4.74
C ARG A 54 -2.02 -10.66 -4.08
N LEU A 55 -3.18 -11.27 -3.88
CA LEU A 55 -4.32 -10.65 -3.22
C LEU A 55 -3.99 -10.25 -1.77
N THR A 56 -3.30 -11.11 -1.02
CA THR A 56 -2.78 -10.79 0.32
C THR A 56 -1.84 -9.59 0.29
N SER A 57 -0.92 -9.54 -0.67
CA SER A 57 0.03 -8.44 -0.80
C SER A 57 -0.67 -7.12 -1.16
N VAL A 58 -1.65 -7.17 -2.06
CA VAL A 58 -2.48 -6.01 -2.43
C VAL A 58 -3.27 -5.51 -1.23
N TYR A 59 -4.03 -6.40 -0.58
CA TYR A 59 -4.80 -6.07 0.60
C TYR A 59 -3.93 -5.45 1.70
N SER A 60 -2.83 -6.12 2.04
CA SER A 60 -1.94 -5.66 3.11
C SER A 60 -1.27 -4.32 2.80
N SER A 61 -0.97 -4.04 1.53
CA SER A 61 -0.28 -2.80 1.12
C SER A 61 -1.21 -1.61 0.95
N LEU A 62 -2.46 -1.85 0.50
CA LEU A 62 -3.38 -0.79 0.08
C LEU A 62 -4.57 -0.57 1.03
N PHE A 63 -4.80 -1.47 1.97
CA PHE A 63 -5.96 -1.41 2.84
C PHE A 63 -5.63 -1.61 4.33
N SER A 64 -4.66 -2.46 4.66
CA SER A 64 -4.35 -2.77 6.07
C SER A 64 -3.70 -1.59 6.78
N GLU A 65 -4.15 -1.31 8.01
CA GLU A 65 -3.51 -0.32 8.90
C GLU A 65 -2.19 -0.81 9.48
N ASN A 66 -1.96 -2.12 9.44
CA ASN A 66 -0.75 -2.74 9.95
C ASN A 66 0.36 -2.75 8.90
N ALA A 67 1.60 -2.77 9.38
CA ALA A 67 2.75 -2.95 8.50
C ALA A 67 2.69 -4.31 7.79
N VAL A 68 3.01 -4.31 6.52
CA VAL A 68 3.05 -5.51 5.68
C VAL A 68 4.21 -6.39 6.09
N ARG A 69 3.95 -7.65 6.43
CA ARG A 69 5.00 -8.65 6.59
C ARG A 69 5.53 -9.07 5.23
N THR A 70 6.81 -8.99 5.06
CA THR A 70 7.50 -9.34 3.82
C THR A 70 8.88 -9.91 4.12
N ARG A 71 9.59 -10.35 3.08
CA ARG A 71 10.94 -10.90 3.23
C ARG A 71 11.91 -10.11 2.37
N THR A 72 13.11 -9.96 2.88
CA THR A 72 14.25 -9.47 2.10
C THR A 72 14.71 -10.54 1.12
N ASP A 73 15.54 -10.15 0.15
CA ASP A 73 16.19 -11.09 -0.78
C ASP A 73 17.04 -12.17 -0.05
N LYS A 74 17.46 -11.86 1.18
CA LYS A 74 18.18 -12.80 2.07
C LYS A 74 17.25 -13.68 2.92
N GLY A 75 15.93 -13.62 2.69
CA GLY A 75 14.93 -14.41 3.42
C GLY A 75 14.58 -13.92 4.82
N GLN A 76 15.12 -12.78 5.27
CA GLN A 76 14.80 -12.20 6.58
C GLN A 76 13.40 -11.61 6.57
N GLU A 77 12.58 -11.95 7.56
CA GLU A 77 11.26 -11.35 7.76
C GLU A 77 11.39 -9.92 8.25
N ILE A 78 10.63 -9.03 7.61
CA ILE A 78 10.58 -7.60 7.94
C ILE A 78 9.15 -7.10 7.85
N GLU A 79 8.86 -6.01 8.57
CA GLU A 79 7.58 -5.29 8.50
C GLU A 79 7.78 -3.94 7.82
N ARG A 80 6.92 -3.62 6.84
CA ARG A 80 7.06 -2.43 5.99
C ARG A 80 5.72 -1.71 5.80
N PHE A 81 5.77 -0.39 5.77
CA PHE A 81 4.73 0.46 5.19
C PHE A 81 5.14 0.91 3.78
N TYR A 82 4.15 1.12 2.94
CA TYR A 82 4.36 1.56 1.57
C TYR A 82 3.71 2.92 1.34
N TYR A 83 4.45 3.75 0.64
CA TYR A 83 4.07 5.11 0.28
C TYR A 83 4.39 5.34 -1.19
N ILE A 84 3.86 6.42 -1.76
CA ILE A 84 4.24 6.88 -3.08
C ILE A 84 4.74 8.33 -2.99
N ASP A 85 5.92 8.59 -3.53
CA ASP A 85 6.48 9.91 -3.73
C ASP A 85 5.76 10.57 -4.90
N MET A 86 4.90 11.55 -4.61
CA MET A 86 4.05 12.18 -5.62
C MET A 86 4.89 12.93 -6.67
N VAL A 87 6.00 13.55 -6.28
CA VAL A 87 6.89 14.27 -7.20
C VAL A 87 7.53 13.32 -8.21
N LYS A 88 7.97 12.16 -7.75
CA LYS A 88 8.52 11.13 -8.65
C LYS A 88 7.43 10.48 -9.48
N ALA A 89 6.24 10.28 -8.91
CA ALA A 89 5.14 9.60 -9.58
C ALA A 89 4.62 10.38 -10.79
N VAL A 90 4.62 11.73 -10.75
CA VAL A 90 4.21 12.58 -11.87
C VAL A 90 5.32 12.82 -12.89
N ASN A 91 6.54 12.43 -12.58
CA ASN A 91 7.68 12.60 -13.49
C ASN A 91 7.77 11.39 -14.44
N SER A 92 7.41 11.60 -15.70
CA SER A 92 7.43 10.56 -16.74
C SER A 92 8.81 9.96 -17.04
N THR A 93 9.90 10.57 -16.57
CA THR A 93 11.27 10.05 -16.75
C THR A 93 11.72 9.13 -15.61
N VAL A 94 10.93 9.03 -14.53
CA VAL A 94 11.22 8.18 -13.37
C VAL A 94 10.44 6.87 -13.49
N ASP A 95 11.12 5.74 -13.26
CA ASP A 95 10.42 4.45 -13.19
C ASP A 95 9.42 4.47 -12.02
N ARG A 96 8.22 3.95 -12.27
CA ARG A 96 7.16 3.87 -11.26
C ARG A 96 7.62 3.16 -9.98
N VAL A 97 8.46 2.15 -10.10
CA VAL A 97 9.03 1.43 -8.95
C VAL A 97 9.84 2.35 -8.03
N ASP A 98 10.52 3.36 -8.60
CA ASP A 98 11.35 4.31 -7.85
C ASP A 98 10.51 5.37 -7.12
N SER A 99 9.26 5.58 -7.56
CA SER A 99 8.32 6.43 -6.82
C SER A 99 7.75 5.73 -5.58
N ILE A 100 7.85 4.39 -5.48
CA ILE A 100 7.31 3.64 -4.36
C ILE A 100 8.33 3.53 -3.25
N ILE A 101 8.03 4.17 -2.14
CA ILE A 101 8.84 4.17 -0.92
C ILE A 101 8.39 2.99 -0.03
N SER A 102 9.35 2.27 0.53
CA SER A 102 9.13 1.24 1.53
C SER A 102 9.89 1.61 2.78
N VAL A 103 9.18 1.81 3.89
CA VAL A 103 9.76 2.20 5.17
C VAL A 103 9.55 1.12 6.24
N PRO A 104 10.45 1.00 7.24
CA PRO A 104 10.26 0.13 8.39
C PRO A 104 9.01 0.51 9.21
N LYS A 105 8.70 -0.29 10.21
CA LYS A 105 7.53 -0.11 11.10
C LYS A 105 7.51 1.23 11.84
N ASP A 106 8.68 1.77 12.19
CA ASP A 106 8.83 3.10 12.80
C ASP A 106 8.66 4.26 11.81
N ARG A 107 8.43 3.93 10.52
CA ARG A 107 8.24 4.87 9.40
C ARG A 107 9.42 5.79 9.15
N LYS A 108 10.64 5.37 9.50
CA LYS A 108 11.86 6.14 9.30
C LYS A 108 12.87 5.39 8.44
N ILE A 109 13.55 6.10 7.56
CA ILE A 109 14.74 5.61 6.87
C ILE A 109 15.94 6.31 7.47
N THR A 110 16.90 5.53 7.94
CA THR A 110 18.09 6.03 8.57
C THR A 110 19.33 5.55 7.84
N SER A 111 20.39 6.32 7.88
CA SER A 111 21.73 5.99 7.41
C SER A 111 22.74 6.11 8.55
N ASP A 112 24.04 5.88 8.26
CA ASP A 112 25.12 5.97 9.23
C ASP A 112 24.81 5.23 10.54
N PHE A 113 24.46 3.92 10.42
CA PHE A 113 24.12 3.06 11.57
C PHE A 113 23.01 3.65 12.46
N GLY A 114 22.02 4.32 11.84
CA GLY A 114 20.87 4.90 12.55
C GLY A 114 21.09 6.29 13.12
N ARG A 115 22.26 6.90 12.91
CA ARG A 115 22.59 8.23 13.43
C ARG A 115 21.95 9.37 12.64
N LYS A 116 21.73 9.16 11.33
CA LYS A 116 21.14 10.17 10.45
C LYS A 116 19.77 9.71 9.95
N VAL A 117 18.76 10.52 10.18
CA VAL A 117 17.43 10.32 9.59
C VAL A 117 17.39 10.91 8.20
N GLU A 118 17.23 10.07 7.18
CA GLU A 118 17.13 10.48 5.77
C GLU A 118 15.69 10.79 5.37
N LEU A 119 14.74 10.04 5.93
CA LEU A 119 13.32 10.22 5.70
C LEU A 119 12.56 9.87 6.97
N ASP A 120 11.64 10.72 7.39
CA ASP A 120 10.73 10.50 8.49
C ASP A 120 9.29 10.67 8.01
N LEU A 121 8.49 9.61 8.10
CA LEU A 121 7.07 9.58 7.75
C LEU A 121 6.24 9.12 8.98
N SER A 122 6.74 9.37 10.18
CA SER A 122 6.09 8.92 11.42
C SER A 122 4.85 9.74 11.81
N SER A 123 4.60 10.86 11.12
CA SER A 123 3.40 11.66 11.27
C SER A 123 2.85 12.13 9.93
N ALA A 124 1.56 12.42 9.88
CA ALA A 124 0.90 12.93 8.68
C ALA A 124 1.50 14.27 8.21
N SER A 125 1.91 15.15 9.14
CA SER A 125 2.57 16.42 8.79
C SER A 125 3.88 16.20 8.01
N GLN A 126 4.61 15.14 8.32
CA GLN A 126 5.83 14.79 7.62
C GLN A 126 5.54 14.16 6.25
N GLU A 127 4.46 13.40 6.12
CA GLU A 127 3.98 12.91 4.83
C GLU A 127 3.65 14.11 3.91
N TYR A 128 2.94 15.11 4.42
CA TYR A 128 2.60 16.31 3.66
C TYR A 128 3.84 17.12 3.27
N ALA A 129 4.75 17.36 4.22
CA ALA A 129 5.99 18.12 3.96
C ALA A 129 6.88 17.48 2.89
N GLN A 130 6.87 16.15 2.80
CA GLN A 130 7.66 15.38 1.84
C GLN A 130 6.91 15.09 0.53
N ASN A 131 5.64 15.50 0.40
CA ASN A 131 4.76 15.16 -0.72
C ASN A 131 4.67 13.64 -0.94
N VAL A 132 4.49 12.90 0.14
CA VAL A 132 4.48 11.43 0.13
C VAL A 132 3.12 10.92 0.57
N PHE A 133 2.44 10.19 -0.32
CA PHE A 133 1.10 9.67 -0.09
C PHE A 133 1.15 8.24 0.51
N PRO A 134 0.45 7.96 1.64
CA PRO A 134 0.39 6.62 2.22
C PRO A 134 -0.55 5.71 1.43
N LEU A 135 -0.05 4.57 0.95
CA LEU A 135 -0.83 3.69 0.07
C LEU A 135 -1.95 2.93 0.79
N ASN A 136 -1.83 2.72 2.09
CA ASN A 136 -2.81 1.95 2.87
C ASN A 136 -4.14 2.66 3.14
N ILE A 137 -4.29 3.91 2.68
CA ILE A 137 -5.56 4.64 2.77
C ILE A 137 -6.27 4.79 1.42
N ILE A 138 -5.63 4.36 0.32
CA ILE A 138 -6.14 4.62 -1.05
C ILE A 138 -7.49 3.98 -1.32
N LEU A 139 -7.81 2.86 -0.67
CA LEU A 139 -9.08 2.14 -0.80
C LEU A 139 -10.09 2.49 0.29
N ASP A 140 -9.77 3.41 1.19
CA ASP A 140 -10.68 3.93 2.22
C ASP A 140 -11.08 5.37 1.87
N PRO A 141 -12.30 5.62 1.33
CA PRO A 141 -12.71 6.94 0.88
C PRO A 141 -12.67 8.01 1.98
N SER A 142 -12.96 7.63 3.24
CA SER A 142 -12.97 8.56 4.36
C SER A 142 -11.55 9.01 4.72
N LYS A 143 -10.61 8.05 4.83
CA LYS A 143 -9.21 8.33 5.14
C LYS A 143 -8.54 9.09 4.00
N TYR A 144 -8.81 8.66 2.77
CA TYR A 144 -8.33 9.31 1.56
C TYR A 144 -8.76 10.79 1.50
N SER A 145 -10.08 11.07 1.64
CA SER A 145 -10.62 12.44 1.61
C SER A 145 -10.06 13.28 2.75
N LYS A 146 -9.95 12.70 3.95
CA LYS A 146 -9.35 13.40 5.09
C LYS A 146 -7.90 13.77 4.82
N TRP A 147 -7.08 12.83 4.34
CA TRP A 147 -5.68 13.07 4.02
C TRP A 147 -5.52 14.18 2.98
N GLN A 148 -6.37 14.16 1.93
CA GLN A 148 -6.40 15.22 0.90
C GLN A 148 -6.66 16.59 1.49
N MET A 149 -7.71 16.72 2.32
CA MET A 149 -8.07 18.00 2.95
C MET A 149 -6.94 18.50 3.85
N ASP A 150 -6.39 17.64 4.67
CA ASP A 150 -5.31 17.97 5.61
C ASP A 150 -4.01 18.35 4.85
N TYR A 151 -3.70 17.67 3.72
CA TYR A 151 -2.58 18.00 2.84
C TYR A 151 -2.74 19.40 2.24
N MET A 152 -3.92 19.71 1.69
CA MET A 152 -4.20 21.03 1.13
C MET A 152 -4.14 22.11 2.20
N GLN A 153 -4.66 21.85 3.38
CA GLN A 153 -4.57 22.79 4.52
C GLN A 153 -3.14 23.00 4.99
N TYR A 154 -2.33 21.93 5.09
CA TYR A 154 -0.91 22.02 5.45
C TYR A 154 -0.14 22.95 4.51
N HIS A 155 -0.39 22.84 3.21
CA HIS A 155 0.21 23.69 2.19
C HIS A 155 -0.52 25.03 2.00
N GLN A 156 -1.42 25.39 2.90
CA GLN A 156 -2.17 26.66 2.85
C GLN A 156 -2.88 26.89 1.50
N TYR A 157 -3.33 25.81 0.87
CA TYR A 157 -3.97 25.82 -0.46
C TYR A 157 -3.08 26.41 -1.57
N ASP A 158 -1.76 26.29 -1.43
CA ASP A 158 -0.83 26.72 -2.46
C ASP A 158 -1.10 26.06 -3.81
N SER A 159 -0.99 26.84 -4.88
CA SER A 159 -1.32 26.39 -6.24
C SER A 159 -0.39 25.31 -6.77
N ASN A 160 0.90 25.31 -6.35
CA ASN A 160 1.84 24.28 -6.79
C ASN A 160 1.57 22.94 -6.09
N ALA A 161 1.23 22.97 -4.81
CA ALA A 161 0.84 21.77 -4.07
C ALA A 161 -0.48 21.21 -4.63
N ALA A 162 -1.45 22.07 -4.92
CA ALA A 162 -2.70 21.66 -5.56
C ALA A 162 -2.47 21.05 -6.94
N LYS A 163 -1.64 21.67 -7.76
CA LYS A 163 -1.27 21.14 -9.08
C LYS A 163 -0.59 19.79 -8.97
N LEU A 164 0.44 19.67 -8.11
CA LEU A 164 1.14 18.39 -7.89
C LEU A 164 0.15 17.27 -7.52
N TYR A 165 -0.77 17.57 -6.60
CA TYR A 165 -1.76 16.59 -6.18
C TYR A 165 -2.71 16.19 -7.31
N MET A 166 -3.19 17.14 -8.13
CA MET A 166 -4.04 16.86 -9.27
C MET A 166 -3.32 16.05 -10.36
N ASP A 167 -2.07 16.42 -10.66
CA ASP A 167 -1.22 15.68 -11.63
C ASP A 167 -0.93 14.25 -11.13
N PHE A 168 -0.84 14.06 -9.81
CA PHE A 168 -0.66 12.74 -9.21
C PHE A 168 -1.90 11.84 -9.35
N LEU A 169 -3.11 12.41 -9.39
CA LEU A 169 -4.37 11.69 -9.54
C LEU A 169 -4.73 11.36 -11.00
N SER A 170 -4.09 12.01 -11.97
CA SER A 170 -4.35 11.82 -13.39
C SER A 170 -3.62 10.60 -13.97
#